data_109b39afc92383995472baa33b17b655
#
_entry.id   109b39afc92383995472baa33b17b655
#
_cell.length_a   1.000
_cell.length_b   1.000
_cell.length_c   1.000
_cell.angle_alpha   90.00
_cell.angle_beta   90.00
_cell.angle_gamma   90.00
#
_symmetry.space_group_name_H-M   'P 1'
#
loop_
_entity.id
_entity.type
_entity.pdbx_description
1 polymer ?
#
loop_
_entity_poly.entity_id
_entity_poly.type
_entity_poly.pdbx_seq_one_letter_code
_entity_poly.pdbx_strand_id
1 'polypeptide(L)'
;MVSNHGVVSCCGNVAGASFTSSVFPFILRGIQLCGIDSAESSIELKKELWDLLSDSWSLDLTNQTKIVDLNEIDKEIKKILQGNQIGRVVIKHGE
;
A
#
# COMPACT_ATOMS: atom_id res chain seq x y z
N MET A 1 9.78 -6.74 11.35
CA MET A 1 10.80 -7.63 10.74
C MET A 1 10.09 -8.70 9.93
N VAL A 2 10.56 -8.99 8.72
CA VAL A 2 9.96 -10.03 7.86
C VAL A 2 10.31 -11.42 8.37
N SER A 3 9.36 -12.34 8.40
CA SER A 3 9.54 -13.72 8.81
C SER A 3 10.51 -14.49 7.89
N ASN A 4 11.07 -15.60 8.37
CA ASN A 4 11.84 -16.50 7.51
C ASN A 4 10.99 -16.98 6.33
N HIS A 5 11.57 -17.00 5.14
CA HIS A 5 10.91 -17.32 3.88
C HIS A 5 9.72 -16.38 3.54
N GLY A 6 9.68 -15.19 4.16
CA GLY A 6 8.66 -14.19 3.89
C GLY A 6 8.82 -13.52 2.54
N VAL A 7 7.75 -12.89 2.07
CA VAL A 7 7.70 -12.14 0.81
C VAL A 7 7.41 -10.68 1.10
N VAL A 8 8.20 -9.79 0.49
CA VAL A 8 7.97 -8.34 0.50
C VAL A 8 7.50 -7.94 -0.88
N SER A 9 6.32 -7.37 -0.98
CA SER A 9 5.81 -6.81 -2.24
C SER A 9 6.26 -5.36 -2.42
N CYS A 10 6.70 -5.02 -3.62
CA CYS A 10 7.12 -3.69 -4.01
C CYS A 10 6.19 -3.20 -5.13
N CYS A 11 5.28 -2.27 -4.82
CA CYS A 11 4.22 -1.84 -5.73
C CYS A 11 4.08 -0.32 -5.87
N GLY A 12 4.94 0.48 -5.22
CA GLY A 12 4.87 1.94 -5.30
C GLY A 12 6.16 2.60 -4.86
N ASN A 13 6.25 3.90 -5.10
CA ASN A 13 7.46 4.69 -4.87
C ASN A 13 7.19 6.07 -4.25
N VAL A 14 6.18 6.19 -3.42
CA VAL A 14 5.78 7.46 -2.79
C VAL A 14 6.93 8.12 -2.01
N ALA A 15 7.72 7.32 -1.31
CA ALA A 15 8.89 7.79 -0.56
C ALA A 15 10.17 7.92 -1.40
N GLY A 16 10.14 7.51 -2.66
CA GLY A 16 11.29 7.53 -3.57
C GLY A 16 11.44 6.23 -4.35
N ALA A 17 12.25 6.26 -5.39
CA ALA A 17 12.47 5.14 -6.30
C ALA A 17 13.62 4.22 -5.87
N SER A 18 14.40 4.61 -4.86
CA SER A 18 15.60 3.88 -4.45
C SER A 18 15.50 3.46 -2.97
N PHE A 19 16.07 2.33 -2.66
CA PHE A 19 16.26 1.89 -1.27
C PHE A 19 17.61 1.23 -1.11
N THR A 20 18.17 1.30 0.09
CA THR A 20 19.41 0.64 0.44
C THR A 20 19.14 -0.68 1.14
N SER A 21 19.78 -1.74 0.69
CA SER A 21 19.67 -3.07 1.29
C SER A 21 21.00 -3.81 1.23
N SER A 22 21.05 -4.97 1.88
CA SER A 22 22.16 -5.92 1.80
C SER A 22 21.63 -7.29 1.37
N VAL A 23 22.53 -8.21 1.05
CA VAL A 23 22.15 -9.59 0.69
C VAL A 23 21.71 -10.42 1.89
N PHE A 24 22.05 -10.02 3.10
CA PHE A 24 21.84 -10.82 4.32
C PHE A 24 20.39 -11.21 4.59
N PRO A 25 19.39 -10.32 4.51
CA PRO A 25 18.00 -10.74 4.69
C PRO A 25 17.56 -11.82 3.70
N PHE A 26 18.08 -11.76 2.49
CA PHE A 26 17.72 -12.69 1.41
C PHE A 26 18.36 -14.07 1.62
N ILE A 27 19.68 -14.12 1.85
CA ILE A 27 20.40 -15.40 1.98
C ILE A 27 20.23 -16.06 3.35
N LEU A 28 20.17 -15.30 4.44
CA LEU A 28 20.07 -15.87 5.79
C LEU A 28 18.64 -16.20 6.21
N ARG A 29 17.64 -15.55 5.61
CA ARG A 29 16.24 -15.73 5.97
C ARG A 29 15.36 -16.18 4.81
N GLY A 30 15.93 -16.35 3.62
CA GLY A 30 15.20 -16.77 2.44
C GLY A 30 14.07 -15.80 2.04
N ILE A 31 14.23 -14.51 2.31
CA ILE A 31 13.24 -13.47 1.98
C ILE A 31 13.24 -13.22 0.47
N GLN A 32 12.06 -13.01 -0.09
CA GLN A 32 11.86 -12.63 -1.48
C GLN A 32 11.37 -11.18 -1.58
N LEU A 33 11.91 -10.43 -2.53
CA LEU A 33 11.39 -9.12 -2.92
C LEU A 33 10.71 -9.26 -4.28
N CYS A 34 9.41 -9.01 -4.32
CA CYS A 34 8.56 -9.18 -5.49
C CYS A 34 8.05 -7.83 -6.00
N GLY A 35 8.40 -7.49 -7.24
CA GLY A 35 7.79 -6.35 -7.92
C GLY A 35 6.35 -6.65 -8.33
N ILE A 36 5.45 -5.69 -8.12
CA ILE A 36 4.04 -5.76 -8.51
C ILE A 36 3.75 -4.64 -9.50
N ASP A 37 3.57 -4.99 -10.75
CA ASP A 37 3.10 -4.05 -11.78
C ASP A 37 1.57 -4.05 -11.82
N SER A 38 0.97 -3.28 -10.94
CA SER A 38 -0.49 -3.19 -10.84
C SER A 38 -1.14 -2.43 -12.01
N ALA A 39 -0.38 -1.56 -12.69
CA ALA A 39 -0.90 -0.81 -13.82
C ALA A 39 -1.18 -1.72 -15.02
N GLU A 40 -0.26 -2.62 -15.34
CA GLU A 40 -0.36 -3.53 -16.47
C GLU A 40 -1.08 -4.86 -16.14
N SER A 41 -1.50 -5.06 -14.90
CA SER A 41 -2.29 -6.23 -14.52
C SER A 41 -3.62 -6.28 -15.29
N SER A 42 -4.02 -7.47 -15.72
CA SER A 42 -5.26 -7.66 -16.49
C SER A 42 -6.50 -7.26 -15.70
N ILE A 43 -7.55 -6.86 -16.41
CA ILE A 43 -8.83 -6.50 -15.77
C ILE A 43 -9.50 -7.74 -15.14
N GLU A 44 -9.29 -8.91 -15.70
CA GLU A 44 -9.79 -10.19 -15.18
C GLU A 44 -9.20 -10.46 -13.80
N LEU A 45 -7.86 -10.34 -13.66
CA LEU A 45 -7.18 -10.50 -12.37
C LEU A 45 -7.65 -9.46 -11.36
N LYS A 46 -7.81 -8.20 -11.78
CA LYS A 46 -8.31 -7.14 -10.91
C LYS A 46 -9.71 -7.44 -10.38
N LYS A 47 -10.60 -7.91 -11.22
CA LYS A 47 -11.97 -8.30 -10.83
C LYS A 47 -11.95 -9.46 -9.83
N GLU A 48 -11.18 -10.51 -10.12
CA GLU A 48 -11.03 -11.66 -9.20
C GLU A 48 -10.54 -11.22 -7.82
N LEU A 49 -9.51 -10.35 -7.76
CA LEU A 49 -8.99 -9.83 -6.50
C LEU A 49 -10.03 -8.97 -5.75
N TRP A 50 -10.81 -8.14 -6.45
CA TRP A 50 -11.88 -7.36 -5.84
C TRP A 50 -13.00 -8.25 -5.29
N ASP A 51 -13.35 -9.31 -5.99
CA ASP A 51 -14.34 -10.29 -5.51
C ASP A 51 -13.85 -10.96 -4.22
N LEU A 52 -12.59 -11.37 -4.17
CA LEU A 52 -11.97 -11.93 -2.95
C LEU A 52 -11.96 -10.92 -1.79
N LEU A 53 -11.59 -9.66 -2.05
CA LEU A 53 -11.55 -8.60 -1.04
C LEU A 53 -12.94 -8.21 -0.53
N SER A 54 -13.98 -8.42 -1.32
CA SER A 54 -15.36 -8.16 -0.91
C SER A 54 -15.98 -9.30 -0.07
N ASP A 55 -15.34 -10.45 -0.04
CA ASP A 55 -15.85 -11.66 0.63
C ASP A 55 -14.78 -12.28 1.54
N SER A 56 -14.13 -13.34 1.09
CA SER A 56 -13.24 -14.17 1.92
C SER A 56 -11.97 -13.46 2.42
N TRP A 57 -11.51 -12.45 1.70
CA TRP A 57 -10.35 -11.62 2.06
C TRP A 57 -10.73 -10.25 2.62
N SER A 58 -11.98 -10.06 3.01
CA SER A 58 -12.43 -8.78 3.54
C SER A 58 -11.65 -8.37 4.80
N LEU A 59 -11.32 -7.08 4.90
CA LEU A 59 -10.58 -6.50 6.00
C LEU A 59 -11.36 -5.33 6.61
N ASP A 60 -11.31 -5.21 7.93
CA ASP A 60 -11.78 -3.99 8.59
C ASP A 60 -10.70 -2.89 8.45
N LEU A 61 -10.97 -1.92 7.59
CA LEU A 61 -10.07 -0.79 7.31
C LEU A 61 -10.44 0.48 8.09
N THR A 62 -11.38 0.41 9.02
CA THR A 62 -11.88 1.57 9.77
C THR A 62 -10.73 2.32 10.47
N ASN A 63 -9.85 1.61 11.12
CA ASN A 63 -8.71 2.19 11.84
C ASN A 63 -7.59 2.68 10.93
N GLN A 64 -7.63 2.36 9.65
CA GLN A 64 -6.64 2.76 8.64
C GLN A 64 -7.18 3.81 7.67
N THR A 65 -8.40 4.29 7.92
CA THR A 65 -9.07 5.27 7.05
C THR A 65 -9.40 6.52 7.83
N LYS A 66 -8.92 7.65 7.36
CA LYS A 66 -9.25 8.99 7.87
C LYS A 66 -10.17 9.68 6.88
N ILE A 67 -11.33 10.14 7.33
CA ILE A 67 -12.27 10.90 6.52
C ILE A 67 -12.07 12.38 6.82
N VAL A 68 -11.91 13.20 5.79
CA VAL A 68 -11.71 14.66 5.87
C VAL A 68 -12.62 15.39 4.91
N ASP A 69 -12.89 16.66 5.19
CA ASP A 69 -13.62 17.53 4.31
C ASP A 69 -12.72 18.17 3.23
N LEU A 70 -13.33 18.73 2.19
CA LEU A 70 -12.63 19.36 1.08
C LEU A 70 -11.64 20.47 1.50
N ASN A 71 -11.94 21.21 2.54
CA ASN A 71 -11.09 22.30 3.04
C ASN A 71 -9.82 21.81 3.74
N GLU A 72 -9.72 20.52 4.04
CA GLU A 72 -8.54 19.92 4.69
C GLU A 72 -7.56 19.29 3.70
N ILE A 73 -7.88 19.27 2.40
CA ILE A 73 -7.08 18.59 1.36
C ILE A 73 -5.63 19.06 1.36
N ASP A 74 -5.38 20.36 1.37
CA ASP A 74 -4.02 20.89 1.30
C ASP A 74 -3.14 20.43 2.45
N LYS A 75 -3.72 20.27 3.64
CA LYS A 75 -3.03 19.76 4.81
C LYS A 75 -2.64 18.28 4.63
N GLU A 76 -3.54 17.48 4.08
CA GLU A 76 -3.29 16.06 3.85
C GLU A 76 -2.29 15.83 2.70
N ILE A 77 -2.34 16.65 1.63
CA ILE A 77 -1.35 16.63 0.56
C ILE A 77 0.05 16.92 1.11
N LYS A 78 0.20 17.93 1.96
CA LYS A 78 1.48 18.25 2.59
C LYS A 78 2.03 17.08 3.41
N LYS A 79 1.17 16.36 4.14
CA LYS A 79 1.57 15.18 4.90
C LYS A 79 2.10 14.05 4.01
N ILE A 80 1.41 13.75 2.91
CA ILE A 80 1.84 12.68 2.00
C ILE A 80 3.16 13.02 1.31
N LEU A 81 3.35 14.28 0.92
CA LEU A 81 4.59 14.75 0.32
C LEU A 81 5.78 14.71 1.29
N GLN A 82 5.53 14.81 2.58
CA GLN A 82 6.53 14.70 3.64
C GLN A 82 6.77 13.25 4.11
N GLY A 83 6.05 12.27 3.54
CA GLY A 83 6.11 10.87 3.96
C GLY A 83 5.48 10.58 5.32
N ASN A 84 4.64 11.46 5.84
CA ASN A 84 4.05 11.38 7.18
C ASN A 84 2.61 10.83 7.18
N GLN A 85 2.08 10.44 6.03
CA GLN A 85 0.75 9.87 5.96
C GLN A 85 0.78 8.40 6.38
N ILE A 86 -0.16 8.01 7.25
CA ILE A 86 -0.41 6.63 7.66
C ILE A 86 -1.83 6.27 7.24
N GLY A 87 -1.97 5.12 6.56
CA GLY A 87 -3.26 4.65 6.09
C GLY A 87 -3.79 5.40 4.87
N ARG A 88 -5.11 5.46 4.74
CA ARG A 88 -5.82 6.07 3.61
C ARG A 88 -6.59 7.31 4.06
N VAL A 89 -6.48 8.39 3.31
CA VAL A 89 -7.33 9.57 3.48
C VAL A 89 -8.44 9.53 2.43
N VAL A 90 -9.67 9.64 2.88
CA VAL A 90 -10.88 9.72 2.05
C VAL A 90 -11.47 11.11 2.18
N ILE A 91 -11.73 11.77 1.07
CA ILE A 91 -12.31 13.10 1.05
C ILE A 91 -13.81 12.98 0.89
N LYS A 92 -14.54 13.54 1.85
CA LYS A 92 -16.00 13.59 1.80
C LYS A 92 -16.43 14.77 0.93
N HIS A 93 -17.23 14.48 -0.08
CA HIS A 93 -17.87 15.48 -0.94
C HIS A 93 -19.32 15.69 -0.49
N GLY A 94 -19.67 16.93 -0.21
CA GLY A 94 -21.02 17.30 0.22
C GLY A 94 -21.31 16.92 1.68
N GLU A 95 -22.56 16.93 2.01
CA GLU A 95 -23.05 16.63 3.38
C GLU A 95 -23.10 15.12 3.68
#